data_f64196638dea9518ed518abd4884d450
#
_entry.id   f64196638dea9518ed518abd4884d450
#
_cell.length_a   1.000
_cell.length_b   1.000
_cell.length_c   1.000
_cell.angle_alpha   90.00
_cell.angle_beta   90.00
_cell.angle_gamma   90.00
#
_symmetry.space_group_name_H-M   'P 1'
#
loop_
_entity.id
_entity.type
_entity.pdbx_description
1 polymer ?
#
loop_
_entity_poly.entity_id
_entity_poly.type
_entity_poly.pdbx_seq_one_letter_code
_entity_poly.pdbx_strand_id
1 'polypeptide(L)'
;MELDKKNALPDVQSLHDGRNIAITRVGIRGVTLPITVESKNGPQHSVASLETTVSLPADQKGTHMSRFIALVEENDEPLNADVVRKLMTRMLERLEAREGTIKISFPFFVRKTAPVSRLDSLMNYRAAWIADAQDGEIRV
;
A
#
# COMPACT_ATOMS: atom_id res chain seq x y z
N MET A 1 30.01 -23.20 9.66
CA MET A 1 29.58 -23.07 10.04
C MET A 1 29.35 -22.64 10.44
N GLU A 2 29.23 -22.53 10.12
CA GLU A 2 28.86 -22.13 10.53
C GLU A 2 28.26 -21.59 10.80
N LEU A 3 28.42 -21.39 10.48
CA LEU A 3 27.79 -20.90 10.69
C LEU A 3 27.45 -20.39 11.04
N ASP A 4 27.55 -20.21 10.87
CA ASP A 4 27.06 -19.75 11.16
C ASP A 4 26.73 -19.29 11.34
N LYS A 5 27.09 -19.07 11.28
CA LYS A 5 26.76 -18.71 11.35
C LYS A 5 26.24 -18.20 11.57
N LYS A 6 26.14 -18.03 11.39
CA LYS A 6 25.57 -17.78 11.50
C LYS A 6 24.94 -17.30 11.44
N ASN A 7 24.79 -17.02 11.20
CA ASN A 7 24.10 -16.92 10.99
C ASN A 7 23.74 -16.55 10.43
N ALA A 8 23.99 -16.06 10.64
CA ALA A 8 23.64 -15.35 9.56
C ALA A 8 23.00 -15.96 8.42
N LEU A 9 22.27 -16.24 8.37
CA LEU A 9 21.46 -16.90 7.50
C LEU A 9 20.71 -16.07 6.53
N PRO A 10 20.20 -14.89 6.89
CA PRO A 10 19.43 -14.08 5.93
C PRO A 10 20.23 -13.59 4.78
N ASP A 11 21.51 -13.58 4.92
CA ASP A 11 22.35 -13.04 3.88
C ASP A 11 22.60 -13.99 2.74
N VAL A 12 22.06 -15.17 2.81
CA VAL A 12 22.29 -16.15 1.76
C VAL A 12 21.79 -15.65 0.41
N GLN A 13 20.64 -14.97 0.40
CA GLN A 13 20.11 -14.49 -0.85
C GLN A 13 20.97 -13.43 -1.48
N SER A 14 21.48 -12.54 -0.68
CA SER A 14 22.30 -11.48 -1.25
C SER A 14 23.61 -12.01 -1.80
N LEU A 15 24.12 -13.09 -1.21
CA LEU A 15 25.32 -13.68 -1.72
C LEU A 15 25.16 -14.28 -3.09
N HIS A 16 23.96 -14.73 -3.41
CA HIS A 16 23.72 -15.38 -4.67
C HIS A 16 23.61 -14.44 -5.84
N ASP A 17 23.37 -13.19 -5.63
CA ASP A 17 23.24 -12.27 -6.74
C ASP A 17 24.58 -11.69 -7.18
N GLY A 18 25.67 -12.09 -6.55
CA GLY A 18 27.00 -11.67 -6.93
C GLY A 18 27.37 -10.27 -6.51
N ARG A 19 26.44 -9.53 -5.95
CA ARG A 19 26.69 -8.16 -5.51
C ARG A 19 26.75 -8.05 -4.02
N ASN A 20 26.40 -9.11 -3.32
CA ASN A 20 26.41 -9.17 -1.87
C ASN A 20 25.58 -8.07 -1.22
N ILE A 21 24.48 -7.72 -1.86
CA ILE A 21 23.57 -6.71 -1.36
C ILE A 21 22.37 -7.41 -0.76
N ALA A 22 22.23 -7.30 0.54
CA ALA A 22 21.05 -7.84 1.21
C ALA A 22 19.85 -6.95 0.95
N ILE A 23 18.70 -7.56 0.75
CA ILE A 23 17.46 -6.84 0.55
C ILE A 23 16.56 -7.11 1.74
N THR A 24 16.06 -6.06 2.33
CA THR A 24 15.16 -6.14 3.46
C THR A 24 13.78 -5.73 3.02
N ARG A 25 12.80 -6.54 3.38
CA ARG A 25 11.42 -6.19 3.13
C ARG A 25 10.85 -5.61 4.41
N VAL A 26 10.38 -4.37 4.33
CA VAL A 26 9.84 -3.69 5.49
C VAL A 26 8.45 -3.19 5.18
N GLY A 27 7.63 -3.06 6.21
CA GLY A 27 6.27 -2.61 5.99
C GLY A 27 5.58 -2.19 7.26
N ILE A 28 4.39 -1.69 7.08
CA ILE A 28 3.49 -1.35 8.18
C ILE A 28 2.12 -1.91 7.86
N ARG A 29 1.36 -2.17 8.90
CA ARG A 29 -0.02 -2.61 8.76
C ARG A 29 -0.82 -2.10 9.95
N GLY A 30 -2.14 -2.12 9.78
CA GLY A 30 -3.02 -1.73 10.86
C GLY A 30 -3.06 -0.25 11.13
N VAL A 31 -2.55 0.57 10.23
CA VAL A 31 -2.65 2.01 10.37
C VAL A 31 -4.03 2.42 9.89
N THR A 32 -4.78 3.09 10.76
CA THR A 32 -6.13 3.52 10.46
C THR A 32 -6.12 5.03 10.26
N LEU A 33 -6.72 5.49 9.15
CA LEU A 33 -6.79 6.92 8.88
C LEU A 33 -8.03 7.25 8.04
N PRO A 34 -8.51 8.50 8.14
CA PRO A 34 -9.63 8.92 7.32
C PRO A 34 -9.20 9.08 5.87
N ILE A 35 -10.10 8.72 4.98
CA ILE A 35 -9.87 8.87 3.55
C ILE A 35 -11.12 9.38 2.87
N THR A 36 -10.95 9.85 1.64
CA THR A 36 -12.06 10.15 0.75
C THR A 36 -11.88 9.29 -0.47
N VAL A 37 -12.95 8.66 -0.93
CA VAL A 37 -12.94 7.74 -2.06
C VAL A 37 -13.87 8.27 -3.13
N GLU A 38 -13.45 8.18 -4.37
CA GLU A 38 -14.29 8.57 -5.49
C GLU A 38 -15.43 7.57 -5.61
N SER A 39 -16.65 8.07 -5.80
CA SER A 39 -17.80 7.21 -6.00
C SER A 39 -18.67 7.78 -7.09
N LYS A 40 -19.64 6.98 -7.52
CA LYS A 40 -20.56 7.36 -8.58
C LYS A 40 -21.34 8.62 -8.24
N ASN A 41 -21.61 8.83 -6.97
CA ASN A 41 -22.38 9.98 -6.48
C ASN A 41 -21.51 11.05 -5.86
N GLY A 42 -20.23 11.10 -6.22
CA GLY A 42 -19.30 12.07 -5.70
C GLY A 42 -18.38 11.46 -4.64
N PRO A 43 -17.54 12.29 -4.01
CA PRO A 43 -16.60 11.80 -3.02
C PRO A 43 -17.33 11.23 -1.80
N GLN A 44 -16.81 10.13 -1.29
CA GLN A 44 -17.34 9.49 -0.09
C GLN A 44 -16.26 9.40 0.96
N HIS A 45 -16.56 9.86 2.16
CA HIS A 45 -15.63 9.78 3.29
C HIS A 45 -15.73 8.38 3.90
N SER A 46 -14.58 7.86 4.29
CA SER A 46 -14.52 6.56 4.92
C SER A 46 -13.31 6.49 5.84
N VAL A 47 -13.12 5.35 6.46
CA VAL A 47 -11.96 5.12 7.34
C VAL A 47 -11.23 3.91 6.78
N ALA A 48 -9.96 4.09 6.48
CA ALA A 48 -9.18 3.04 5.85
C ALA A 48 -8.23 2.37 6.82
N SER A 49 -7.99 1.09 6.55
CA SER A 49 -6.89 0.36 7.14
C SER A 49 -5.81 0.25 6.06
N LEU A 50 -4.63 0.73 6.40
CA LEU A 50 -3.51 0.82 5.47
C LEU A 50 -2.48 -0.25 5.77
N GLU A 51 -2.04 -0.92 4.72
CA GLU A 51 -0.99 -1.91 4.80
C GLU A 51 -0.06 -1.69 3.62
N THR A 52 1.25 -1.65 3.86
CA THR A 52 2.19 -1.43 2.77
C THR A 52 3.51 -2.11 3.07
N THR A 53 4.19 -2.55 2.03
CA THR A 53 5.54 -3.10 2.14
C THR A 53 6.39 -2.56 1.01
N VAL A 54 7.69 -2.45 1.27
CA VAL A 54 8.67 -2.10 0.25
C VAL A 54 9.90 -2.96 0.44
N SER A 55 10.64 -3.16 -0.65
CA SER A 55 11.92 -3.84 -0.62
C SER A 55 13.02 -2.79 -0.66
N LEU A 56 13.89 -2.80 0.33
CA LEU A 56 14.96 -1.81 0.48
C LEU A 56 16.29 -2.54 0.60
N PRO A 57 17.40 -1.89 0.18
CA PRO A 57 18.70 -2.41 0.52
C PRO A 57 18.87 -2.49 2.04
N ALA A 58 19.68 -3.42 2.49
CA ALA A 58 19.80 -3.69 3.93
C ALA A 58 20.33 -2.52 4.72
N ASP A 59 21.10 -1.65 4.08
CA ASP A 59 21.64 -0.47 4.74
C ASP A 59 20.63 0.67 4.84
N GLN A 60 19.50 0.54 4.17
CA GLN A 60 18.43 1.52 4.26
C GLN A 60 17.28 0.89 5.01
N LYS A 61 17.36 0.95 6.32
CA LYS A 61 16.29 0.37 7.13
C LYS A 61 15.05 1.22 7.02
N GLY A 62 13.93 0.63 7.32
CA GLY A 62 12.63 1.22 7.09
C GLY A 62 12.27 2.40 7.95
N THR A 63 13.25 3.22 8.27
CA THR A 63 13.05 4.38 9.12
C THR A 63 12.18 5.45 8.46
N HIS A 64 11.91 5.30 7.17
CA HIS A 64 11.20 6.33 6.43
C HIS A 64 9.75 5.98 6.13
N MET A 65 9.25 4.90 6.73
CA MET A 65 7.86 4.50 6.46
C MET A 65 6.86 5.55 6.90
N SER A 66 7.19 6.35 7.90
CA SER A 66 6.32 7.45 8.31
C SER A 66 6.11 8.46 7.20
N ARG A 67 7.06 8.56 6.28
CA ARG A 67 6.91 9.46 5.14
C ARG A 67 5.80 9.00 4.21
N PHE A 68 5.57 7.71 4.12
CA PHE A 68 4.47 7.22 3.31
C PHE A 68 3.13 7.56 3.93
N ILE A 69 3.02 7.42 5.26
CA ILE A 69 1.79 7.81 5.94
C ILE A 69 1.52 9.29 5.71
N ALA A 70 2.55 10.11 5.79
CA ALA A 70 2.41 11.54 5.52
C ALA A 70 1.93 11.79 4.09
N LEU A 71 2.42 11.01 3.12
CA LEU A 71 1.95 11.14 1.74
C LEU A 71 0.46 10.89 1.62
N VAL A 72 -0.03 9.86 2.29
CA VAL A 72 -1.45 9.53 2.24
C VAL A 72 -2.25 10.62 2.92
N GLU A 73 -1.77 11.13 4.05
CA GLU A 73 -2.46 12.18 4.78
C GLU A 73 -2.49 13.51 4.03
N GLU A 74 -1.43 13.81 3.29
CA GLU A 74 -1.36 15.04 2.50
C GLU A 74 -2.22 14.98 1.25
N ASN A 75 -2.63 13.78 0.85
CA ASN A 75 -3.42 13.63 -0.35
C ASN A 75 -4.82 14.17 -0.12
N ASP A 76 -5.24 15.11 -0.94
CA ASP A 76 -6.56 15.71 -0.84
C ASP A 76 -7.46 15.28 -2.01
N GLU A 77 -6.97 14.42 -2.90
CA GLU A 77 -7.78 13.92 -4.01
C GLU A 77 -8.53 12.66 -3.57
N PRO A 78 -9.79 12.53 -3.98
CA PRO A 78 -10.50 11.27 -3.72
C PRO A 78 -9.77 10.08 -4.34
N LEU A 79 -9.72 8.99 -3.62
CA LEU A 79 -8.99 7.81 -4.07
C LEU A 79 -9.67 7.16 -5.27
N ASN A 80 -8.89 6.90 -6.28
CA ASN A 80 -9.26 6.10 -7.44
C ASN A 80 -7.98 5.42 -7.92
N ALA A 81 -8.06 4.67 -9.01
CA ALA A 81 -6.91 3.92 -9.50
C ALA A 81 -5.72 4.83 -9.81
N ASP A 82 -5.97 5.99 -10.41
CA ASP A 82 -4.90 6.91 -10.78
C ASP A 82 -4.22 7.51 -9.56
N VAL A 83 -5.00 7.89 -8.57
CA VAL A 83 -4.46 8.47 -7.33
C VAL A 83 -3.64 7.43 -6.58
N VAL A 84 -4.11 6.19 -6.51
CA VAL A 84 -3.38 5.13 -5.85
C VAL A 84 -2.07 4.85 -6.58
N ARG A 85 -2.08 4.91 -7.91
CA ARG A 85 -0.86 4.75 -8.70
C ARG A 85 0.13 5.87 -8.40
N LYS A 86 -0.34 7.10 -8.28
CA LYS A 86 0.53 8.23 -7.91
C LYS A 86 1.12 8.05 -6.53
N LEU A 87 0.31 7.56 -5.59
CA LEU A 87 0.81 7.31 -4.23
C LEU A 87 1.91 6.26 -4.24
N MET A 88 1.73 5.19 -5.02
CA MET A 88 2.76 4.17 -5.16
C MET A 88 4.04 4.77 -5.73
N THR A 89 3.93 5.55 -6.80
CA THR A 89 5.09 6.16 -7.43
C THR A 89 5.85 7.04 -6.44
N ARG A 90 5.12 7.88 -5.70
CA ARG A 90 5.75 8.76 -4.73
C ARG A 90 6.38 7.99 -3.57
N MET A 91 5.73 6.91 -3.15
CA MET A 91 6.29 6.09 -2.08
C MET A 91 7.62 5.50 -2.50
N LEU A 92 7.66 4.91 -3.69
CA LEU A 92 8.89 4.30 -4.19
C LEU A 92 10.00 5.32 -4.32
N GLU A 93 9.68 6.52 -4.80
CA GLU A 93 10.67 7.58 -4.93
C GLU A 93 11.22 8.02 -3.58
N ARG A 94 10.32 8.26 -2.63
CA ARG A 94 10.73 8.76 -1.32
C ARG A 94 11.50 7.74 -0.51
N LEU A 95 11.20 6.47 -0.71
CA LEU A 95 11.88 5.39 0.01
C LEU A 95 13.04 4.83 -0.79
N GLU A 96 13.25 5.32 -2.02
CA GLU A 96 14.29 4.84 -2.92
C GLU A 96 14.20 3.34 -3.10
N ALA A 97 12.96 2.87 -3.28
CA ALA A 97 12.66 1.45 -3.43
C ALA A 97 12.21 1.17 -4.86
N ARG A 98 12.38 -0.06 -5.30
CA ARG A 98 11.97 -0.48 -6.63
C ARG A 98 10.70 -1.32 -6.61
N GLU A 99 10.44 -1.96 -5.48
CA GLU A 99 9.30 -2.85 -5.35
C GLU A 99 8.54 -2.53 -4.09
N GLY A 100 7.25 -2.70 -4.16
CA GLY A 100 6.42 -2.47 -3.00
C GLY A 100 4.98 -2.81 -3.26
N THR A 101 4.21 -2.82 -2.18
CA THR A 101 2.77 -3.04 -2.25
C THR A 101 2.07 -2.01 -1.37
N ILE A 102 0.86 -1.67 -1.77
CA ILE A 102 -0.03 -0.82 -0.98
C ILE A 102 -1.38 -1.50 -0.96
N LYS A 103 -1.97 -1.61 0.21
CA LYS A 103 -3.35 -2.07 0.33
C LYS A 103 -4.10 -1.11 1.23
N ILE A 104 -5.17 -0.54 0.70
CA ILE A 104 -6.02 0.41 1.41
C ILE A 104 -7.41 -0.19 1.45
N SER A 105 -7.83 -0.67 2.61
CA SER A 105 -9.13 -1.34 2.79
C SER A 105 -10.07 -0.43 3.55
N PHE A 106 -11.33 -0.41 3.15
CA PHE A 106 -12.28 0.53 3.74
C PHE A 106 -13.71 0.06 3.52
N PRO A 107 -14.64 0.46 4.39
CA PRO A 107 -16.07 0.27 4.12
C PRO A 107 -16.48 1.22 3.00
N PHE A 108 -17.29 0.71 2.09
CA PHE A 108 -17.78 1.50 0.97
C PHE A 108 -19.27 1.29 0.87
N PHE A 109 -20.01 2.39 0.80
CA PHE A 109 -21.48 2.34 0.83
C PHE A 109 -22.04 2.65 -0.54
N VAL A 110 -22.99 1.85 -0.96
CA VAL A 110 -23.70 2.04 -2.23
C VAL A 110 -25.20 2.08 -1.92
N ARG A 111 -25.86 3.14 -2.39
CA ARG A 111 -27.29 3.25 -2.24
C ARG A 111 -27.95 2.48 -3.38
N LYS A 112 -28.89 1.63 -3.04
CA LYS A 112 -29.64 0.85 -4.02
C LYS A 112 -31.12 1.06 -3.80
N THR A 113 -31.86 1.08 -4.92
CA THR A 113 -33.29 1.20 -4.89
C THR A 113 -33.90 -0.14 -5.27
N ALA A 114 -34.79 -0.66 -4.45
CA ALA A 114 -35.48 -1.92 -4.73
C ALA A 114 -36.37 -1.76 -5.94
N PRO A 115 -36.34 -2.70 -6.88
CA PRO A 115 -37.09 -2.53 -8.15
C PRO A 115 -38.60 -2.46 -7.99
N VAL A 116 -39.13 -3.16 -7.02
CA VAL A 116 -40.59 -3.25 -6.84
C VAL A 116 -41.07 -2.22 -5.84
N SER A 117 -40.52 -2.25 -4.63
CA SER A 117 -40.95 -1.35 -3.56
C SER A 117 -40.46 0.06 -3.71
N ARG A 118 -39.44 0.25 -4.54
CA ARG A 118 -38.79 1.55 -4.72
C ARG A 118 -38.18 2.12 -3.44
N LEU A 119 -37.94 1.25 -2.45
CA LEU A 119 -37.29 1.67 -1.21
C LEU A 119 -35.80 1.70 -1.41
N ASP A 120 -35.20 2.78 -0.93
CA ASP A 120 -33.75 2.91 -0.94
C ASP A 120 -33.14 2.20 0.25
N SER A 121 -32.02 1.55 0.03
CA SER A 121 -31.26 0.97 1.11
C SER A 121 -29.78 1.22 0.88
N LEU A 122 -29.06 1.32 1.97
CA LEU A 122 -27.63 1.54 1.94
C LEU A 122 -26.93 0.21 2.13
N MET A 123 -26.17 -0.19 1.11
CA MET A 123 -25.43 -1.45 1.16
C MET A 123 -24.00 -1.16 1.58
N ASN A 124 -23.50 -1.93 2.53
CA ASN A 124 -22.14 -1.78 3.05
C ASN A 124 -21.26 -2.86 2.43
N TYR A 125 -20.27 -2.42 1.69
CA TYR A 125 -19.29 -3.32 1.08
C TYR A 125 -17.92 -3.08 1.71
N ARG A 126 -17.12 -4.13 1.72
CA ARG A 126 -15.73 -4.02 2.07
C ARG A 126 -14.95 -3.89 0.78
N ALA A 127 -14.30 -2.76 0.58
CA ALA A 127 -13.57 -2.48 -0.65
C ALA A 127 -12.09 -2.31 -0.34
N ALA A 128 -11.26 -2.45 -1.37
CA ALA A 128 -9.83 -2.22 -1.21
C ALA A 128 -9.23 -1.74 -2.53
N TRP A 129 -8.28 -0.83 -2.40
CA TRP A 129 -7.36 -0.50 -3.47
C TRP A 129 -6.07 -1.24 -3.19
N ILE A 130 -5.58 -1.98 -4.16
CA ILE A 130 -4.37 -2.75 -4.03
C ILE A 130 -3.45 -2.35 -5.17
N ALA A 131 -2.24 -1.92 -4.83
CA ALA A 131 -1.24 -1.58 -5.83
C ALA A 131 -0.01 -2.43 -5.58
N ASP A 132 0.62 -2.84 -6.67
CA ASP A 132 1.81 -3.67 -6.63
C ASP A 132 2.79 -3.12 -7.64
N ALA A 133 4.04 -2.95 -7.23
CA ALA A 133 5.10 -2.43 -8.08
C ALA A 133 6.24 -3.42 -8.16
N GLN A 134 6.58 -3.84 -9.37
CA GLN A 134 7.70 -4.74 -9.63
C GLN A 134 8.27 -4.41 -11.00
N ASP A 135 9.59 -4.47 -11.11
CA ASP A 135 10.29 -4.36 -12.39
C ASP A 135 9.89 -3.13 -13.19
N GLY A 136 9.68 -2.03 -12.50
CA GLY A 136 9.34 -0.77 -13.15
C GLY A 136 7.87 -0.66 -13.55
N GLU A 137 7.06 -1.63 -13.21
CA GLU A 137 5.65 -1.66 -13.57
C GLU A 137 4.79 -1.57 -12.32
N ILE A 138 3.76 -0.73 -12.37
CA ILE A 138 2.81 -0.56 -11.27
C ILE A 138 1.45 -1.06 -11.72
N ARG A 139 0.88 -1.96 -10.95
CA ARG A 139 -0.47 -2.47 -11.16
C ARG A 139 -1.36 -2.04 -10.02
N VAL A 140 -2.54 -1.63 -10.39
CA VAL A 140 -3.54 -1.24 -9.39
C VAL A 140 -4.79 -2.05 -9.61
#